data_c727b9fd8a31ff4bffd1de39325c7a60
#
_entry.id   c727b9fd8a31ff4bffd1de39325c7a60
#
_cell.length_a   1.000
_cell.length_b   1.000
_cell.length_c   1.000
_cell.angle_alpha   90.00
_cell.angle_beta   90.00
_cell.angle_gamma   90.00
#
_symmetry.space_group_name_H-M   'P 1'
#
loop_
_entity.id
_entity.type
_entity.pdbx_description
1 polymer ?
#
loop_
_entity_poly.entity_id
_entity_poly.type
_entity_poly.pdbx_seq_one_letter_code
_entity_poly.pdbx_strand_id
1 'polypeptide(L)'
;MASNAQATQIGSSSSSQRELTPMEDPRSPFFLHHGETPSAILVTQPLTEDNYPMWSRAMIMALDTKSKLGFVDGTVNASMTITPLEKKAWSKCNSMISSWILNSVSPYLTASVIYRDIAFEVWNTLKERFSQANGPRISQL
;
A
#
# COMPACT_ATOMS: atom_id res chain seq x y z
N MET A 1 -24.90 -46.45 12.07
CA MET A 1 -24.30 -46.82 10.99
C MET A 1 -23.94 -45.75 10.01
N ALA A 2 -24.50 -45.80 8.83
CA ALA A 2 -24.08 -44.87 7.82
C ALA A 2 -24.23 -43.43 8.23
N SER A 3 -25.15 -43.14 9.06
CA SER A 3 -25.40 -41.77 9.47
C SER A 3 -24.21 -41.13 10.16
N ASN A 4 -23.40 -41.92 10.78
CA ASN A 4 -22.25 -41.33 11.48
C ASN A 4 -21.26 -40.67 10.57
N ALA A 5 -21.00 -41.33 9.49
CA ALA A 5 -20.02 -40.81 8.56
C ALA A 5 -20.48 -39.50 7.93
N GLN A 6 -21.75 -39.39 7.69
CA GLN A 6 -22.25 -38.18 7.10
C GLN A 6 -22.15 -36.99 8.01
N ALA A 7 -22.45 -37.19 9.27
CA ALA A 7 -22.38 -36.09 10.20
C ALA A 7 -20.99 -35.51 10.23
N THR A 8 -19.99 -36.38 10.17
CA THR A 8 -18.62 -35.92 10.21
C THR A 8 -18.27 -35.07 9.02
N GLN A 9 -18.72 -35.48 7.88
CA GLN A 9 -18.41 -34.73 6.66
C GLN A 9 -18.94 -33.32 6.71
N ILE A 10 -20.13 -33.16 7.19
CA ILE A 10 -20.77 -31.87 7.20
C ILE A 10 -19.95 -30.88 8.05
N GLY A 11 -19.52 -31.32 9.21
CA GLY A 11 -18.76 -30.46 10.07
C GLY A 11 -17.48 -29.99 9.42
N SER A 12 -16.74 -30.90 8.80
CA SER A 12 -15.49 -30.50 8.18
C SER A 12 -15.71 -29.57 7.02
N SER A 13 -16.72 -29.79 6.23
CA SER A 13 -17.01 -28.90 5.10
C SER A 13 -17.28 -27.51 5.55
N SER A 14 -18.04 -27.32 6.59
CA SER A 14 -18.36 -25.99 7.09
C SER A 14 -17.12 -25.22 7.47
N SER A 15 -16.23 -25.83 8.21
CA SER A 15 -15.08 -25.11 8.68
C SER A 15 -14.13 -24.78 7.54
N SER A 16 -14.04 -25.63 6.53
CA SER A 16 -13.15 -25.35 5.41
C SER A 16 -13.70 -24.29 4.48
N GLN A 17 -14.95 -23.93 4.62
CA GLN A 17 -15.58 -22.96 3.73
C GLN A 17 -15.69 -21.58 4.33
N ARG A 18 -14.98 -21.32 5.41
CA ARG A 18 -14.96 -19.98 5.98
C ARG A 18 -14.42 -19.00 4.94
N GLU A 19 -15.16 -17.93 4.76
CA GLU A 19 -14.74 -16.91 3.83
C GLU A 19 -13.59 -16.10 4.40
N LEU A 20 -12.64 -15.76 3.54
CA LEU A 20 -11.53 -14.93 3.92
C LEU A 20 -11.97 -13.46 3.91
N THR A 21 -11.44 -12.69 4.84
CA THR A 21 -11.65 -11.24 4.82
C THR A 21 -10.82 -10.63 3.70
N PRO A 22 -11.12 -9.40 3.28
CA PRO A 22 -10.33 -8.77 2.22
C PRO A 22 -8.84 -8.73 2.49
N MET A 23 -8.43 -8.57 3.75
CA MET A 23 -7.02 -8.53 4.08
C MET A 23 -6.36 -9.91 4.11
N GLU A 24 -7.16 -10.97 4.21
CA GLU A 24 -6.66 -12.33 4.24
C GLU A 24 -6.64 -13.00 2.87
N ASP A 25 -7.38 -12.47 1.92
CA ASP A 25 -7.58 -13.10 0.61
C ASP A 25 -6.49 -12.64 -0.36
N PRO A 26 -5.58 -13.54 -0.78
CA PRO A 26 -4.50 -13.15 -1.70
C PRO A 26 -4.98 -12.58 -3.04
N ARG A 27 -6.26 -12.79 -3.39
CA ARG A 27 -6.82 -12.24 -4.63
C ARG A 27 -7.34 -10.83 -4.45
N SER A 28 -7.41 -10.35 -3.22
CA SER A 28 -7.94 -9.04 -2.91
C SER A 28 -6.84 -7.98 -3.06
N PRO A 29 -7.17 -6.77 -3.54
CA PRO A 29 -6.19 -5.67 -3.55
C PRO A 29 -5.81 -5.23 -2.14
N PHE A 30 -6.55 -5.67 -1.12
CA PHE A 30 -6.28 -5.28 0.27
C PHE A 30 -5.50 -6.35 1.02
N PHE A 31 -5.02 -7.38 0.33
CA PHE A 31 -4.29 -8.46 0.98
C PHE A 31 -2.99 -7.95 1.60
N LEU A 32 -2.72 -8.37 2.83
CA LEU A 32 -1.46 -8.08 3.51
C LEU A 32 -0.87 -9.38 4.05
N HIS A 33 0.38 -9.63 3.74
CA HIS A 33 1.10 -10.77 4.30
C HIS A 33 1.27 -10.59 5.81
N HIS A 34 1.42 -11.71 6.51
CA HIS A 34 1.60 -11.67 7.96
C HIS A 34 2.82 -10.87 8.38
N GLY A 35 3.86 -10.87 7.58
CA GLY A 35 5.10 -10.19 7.93
C GLY A 35 5.14 -8.71 7.61
N GLU A 36 4.09 -8.16 7.02
CA GLU A 36 4.09 -6.76 6.66
C GLU A 36 3.98 -5.88 7.89
N THR A 37 4.84 -4.88 7.98
CA THR A 37 4.82 -3.93 9.08
C THR A 37 4.90 -2.51 8.54
N PRO A 38 4.34 -1.52 9.26
CA PRO A 38 4.44 -0.14 8.82
C PRO A 38 5.84 0.44 8.93
N SER A 39 6.74 -0.24 9.64
CA SER A 39 8.10 0.27 9.81
C SER A 39 9.06 -0.18 8.71
N ALA A 40 8.59 -0.97 7.74
CA ALA A 40 9.45 -1.45 6.68
C ALA A 40 10.01 -0.29 5.85
N ILE A 41 11.25 -0.43 5.41
CA ILE A 41 11.92 0.55 4.56
C ILE A 41 12.03 -0.07 3.18
N LEU A 42 11.25 0.44 2.22
CA LEU A 42 11.21 -0.14 0.88
C LEU A 42 12.33 0.38 -0.02
N VAL A 43 12.78 1.61 0.20
CA VAL A 43 13.87 2.20 -0.56
C VAL A 43 14.90 2.67 0.46
N THR A 44 16.08 2.05 0.44
CA THR A 44 17.09 2.33 1.44
C THR A 44 17.73 3.71 1.29
N GLN A 45 17.74 4.25 0.08
CA GLN A 45 18.27 5.58 -0.15
C GLN A 45 17.13 6.58 -0.02
N PRO A 46 17.06 7.37 1.04
CA PRO A 46 15.89 8.25 1.27
C PRO A 46 15.75 9.30 0.18
N LEU A 47 14.52 9.71 -0.05
CA LEU A 47 14.25 10.80 -0.98
C LEU A 47 14.89 12.08 -0.49
N THR A 48 15.64 12.74 -1.37
CA THR A 48 16.19 14.06 -1.15
C THR A 48 15.72 14.97 -2.28
N GLU A 49 16.15 16.21 -2.26
CA GLU A 49 15.77 17.16 -3.31
C GLU A 49 16.34 16.80 -4.67
N ASP A 50 17.34 15.94 -4.72
CA ASP A 50 18.08 15.70 -5.96
C ASP A 50 17.92 14.31 -6.55
N ASN A 51 17.23 13.39 -5.87
CA ASN A 51 17.21 12.00 -6.34
C ASN A 51 15.81 11.47 -6.68
N TYR A 52 14.85 12.37 -6.95
CA TYR A 52 13.46 11.90 -7.16
C TYR A 52 13.34 10.88 -8.30
N PRO A 53 13.96 11.06 -9.47
CA PRO A 53 13.77 10.09 -10.55
C PRO A 53 14.18 8.67 -10.16
N MET A 54 15.32 8.52 -9.52
CA MET A 54 15.80 7.21 -9.10
C MET A 54 14.97 6.67 -7.93
N TRP A 55 14.68 7.55 -6.98
CA TRP A 55 13.90 7.17 -5.80
C TRP A 55 12.50 6.71 -6.18
N SER A 56 11.82 7.49 -7.04
CA SER A 56 10.44 7.17 -7.41
C SER A 56 10.38 5.86 -8.17
N ARG A 57 11.34 5.61 -9.05
CA ARG A 57 11.36 4.33 -9.76
C ARG A 57 11.55 3.16 -8.79
N ALA A 58 12.44 3.30 -7.83
CA ALA A 58 12.67 2.24 -6.85
C ALA A 58 11.43 1.99 -6.00
N MET A 59 10.74 3.07 -5.59
CA MET A 59 9.53 2.93 -4.80
C MET A 59 8.42 2.28 -5.60
N ILE A 60 8.25 2.68 -6.86
CA ILE A 60 7.24 2.08 -7.73
C ILE A 60 7.50 0.57 -7.87
N MET A 61 8.74 0.18 -8.08
CA MET A 61 9.07 -1.24 -8.20
C MET A 61 8.76 -1.99 -6.91
N ALA A 62 9.08 -1.40 -5.77
CA ALA A 62 8.82 -2.04 -4.48
C ALA A 62 7.33 -2.20 -4.23
N LEU A 63 6.54 -1.17 -4.50
CA LEU A 63 5.10 -1.23 -4.31
C LEU A 63 4.44 -2.21 -5.28
N ASP A 64 4.94 -2.24 -6.51
CA ASP A 64 4.40 -3.16 -7.50
C ASP A 64 4.67 -4.61 -7.10
N THR A 65 5.86 -4.88 -6.58
CA THR A 65 6.20 -6.22 -6.09
C THR A 65 5.25 -6.68 -4.98
N LYS A 66 4.78 -5.74 -4.18
CA LYS A 66 3.83 -6.03 -3.10
C LYS A 66 2.38 -5.95 -3.56
N SER A 67 2.14 -5.69 -4.84
CA SER A 67 0.80 -5.52 -5.42
C SER A 67 0.03 -4.38 -4.75
N LYS A 68 0.73 -3.31 -4.42
CA LYS A 68 0.14 -2.15 -3.73
C LYS A 68 0.28 -0.85 -4.50
N LEU A 69 0.75 -0.92 -5.75
CA LEU A 69 0.93 0.29 -6.54
C LEU A 69 -0.38 1.04 -6.78
N GLY A 70 -1.50 0.32 -6.83
CA GLY A 70 -2.80 0.95 -7.08
C GLY A 70 -3.21 1.99 -6.06
N PHE A 71 -2.64 1.92 -4.85
CA PHE A 71 -2.95 2.89 -3.80
C PHE A 71 -2.30 4.25 -4.06
N VAL A 72 -1.24 4.29 -4.86
CA VAL A 72 -0.57 5.56 -5.17
C VAL A 72 -0.93 6.07 -6.57
N ASP A 73 -1.33 5.19 -7.49
CA ASP A 73 -1.76 5.65 -8.82
C ASP A 73 -3.25 5.93 -8.89
N GLY A 74 -3.98 5.71 -7.81
CA GLY A 74 -5.40 6.05 -7.73
C GLY A 74 -6.35 4.99 -8.22
N THR A 75 -5.86 3.85 -8.70
CA THR A 75 -6.74 2.79 -9.19
C THR A 75 -7.41 2.01 -8.06
N VAL A 76 -6.83 2.02 -6.86
CA VAL A 76 -7.45 1.40 -5.68
C VAL A 76 -7.73 2.50 -4.68
N ASN A 77 -8.90 3.09 -4.78
CA ASN A 77 -9.28 4.22 -3.93
C ASN A 77 -10.46 3.87 -3.04
N ALA A 78 -10.71 4.72 -2.04
CA ALA A 78 -11.72 4.44 -1.02
C ALA A 78 -13.12 4.30 -1.60
N SER A 79 -13.41 4.98 -2.69
CA SER A 79 -14.75 4.94 -3.28
C SER A 79 -15.06 3.58 -3.91
N MET A 80 -14.07 2.73 -4.11
CA MET A 80 -14.30 1.37 -4.62
C MET A 80 -14.80 0.42 -3.55
N THR A 81 -14.72 0.79 -2.29
CA THR A 81 -15.10 -0.09 -1.19
C THR A 81 -16.61 0.01 -0.95
N ILE A 82 -17.24 -1.14 -0.75
CA ILE A 82 -18.68 -1.23 -0.57
C ILE A 82 -19.05 -1.62 0.86
N THR A 83 -18.42 -2.68 1.36
CA THR A 83 -18.77 -3.20 2.68
C THR A 83 -17.93 -2.53 3.77
N PRO A 84 -18.38 -2.54 5.02
CA PRO A 84 -17.58 -2.03 6.12
C PRO A 84 -16.23 -2.72 6.25
N LEU A 85 -16.16 -4.02 5.96
CA LEU A 85 -14.89 -4.74 6.01
C LEU A 85 -13.92 -4.25 4.93
N GLU A 86 -14.44 -3.96 3.75
CA GLU A 86 -13.60 -3.42 2.69
C GLU A 86 -13.10 -2.03 3.01
N LYS A 87 -13.97 -1.21 3.59
CA LYS A 87 -13.56 0.15 3.97
C LYS A 87 -12.45 0.10 5.01
N LYS A 88 -12.57 -0.80 5.98
CA LYS A 88 -11.55 -0.95 7.00
C LYS A 88 -10.25 -1.48 6.40
N ALA A 89 -10.36 -2.44 5.50
CA ALA A 89 -9.19 -3.02 4.84
C ALA A 89 -8.46 -1.98 3.99
N TRP A 90 -9.20 -1.18 3.24
CA TRP A 90 -8.62 -0.11 2.45
C TRP A 90 -7.87 0.88 3.34
N SER A 91 -8.52 1.28 4.42
CA SER A 91 -7.94 2.26 5.34
C SER A 91 -6.64 1.74 5.95
N LYS A 92 -6.62 0.48 6.33
CA LYS A 92 -5.42 -0.12 6.93
C LYS A 92 -4.28 -0.21 5.90
N CYS A 93 -4.59 -0.64 4.69
CA CYS A 93 -3.60 -0.67 3.62
C CYS A 93 -3.08 0.71 3.29
N ASN A 94 -3.98 1.69 3.23
CA ASN A 94 -3.60 3.07 2.97
C ASN A 94 -2.59 3.57 4.00
N SER A 95 -2.84 3.31 5.28
CA SER A 95 -1.93 3.72 6.34
C SER A 95 -0.59 3.00 6.24
N MET A 96 -0.62 1.73 5.91
CA MET A 96 0.59 0.93 5.76
C MET A 96 1.46 1.50 4.64
N ILE A 97 0.87 1.75 3.48
CA ILE A 97 1.60 2.25 2.33
C ILE A 97 2.10 3.67 2.57
N SER A 98 1.30 4.51 3.20
CA SER A 98 1.76 5.86 3.57
C SER A 98 2.98 5.79 4.47
N SER A 99 2.97 4.88 5.43
CA SER A 99 4.12 4.70 6.33
C SER A 99 5.35 4.24 5.55
N TRP A 100 5.19 3.30 4.64
CA TRP A 100 6.31 2.84 3.83
C TRP A 100 6.92 3.97 3.01
N ILE A 101 6.08 4.82 2.42
CA ILE A 101 6.58 5.96 1.64
C ILE A 101 7.34 6.92 2.55
N LEU A 102 6.75 7.27 3.69
CA LEU A 102 7.36 8.25 4.59
C LEU A 102 8.67 7.73 5.20
N ASN A 103 8.76 6.42 5.44
CA ASN A 103 9.99 5.84 5.97
C ASN A 103 11.17 5.96 5.00
N SER A 104 10.88 6.18 3.73
CA SER A 104 11.90 6.32 2.70
C SER A 104 12.08 7.76 2.23
N VAL A 105 11.61 8.72 3.02
CA VAL A 105 11.76 10.16 2.74
C VAL A 105 12.66 10.75 3.81
N SER A 106 13.59 11.62 3.39
CA SER A 106 14.46 12.29 4.35
C SER A 106 13.63 13.03 5.39
N PRO A 107 14.03 12.98 6.67
CA PRO A 107 13.21 13.59 7.73
C PRO A 107 12.89 15.05 7.51
N TYR A 108 13.81 15.81 6.93
CA TYR A 108 13.56 17.23 6.73
C TYR A 108 12.52 17.50 5.64
N LEU A 109 12.22 16.51 4.78
CA LEU A 109 11.18 16.64 3.77
C LEU A 109 9.83 16.10 4.25
N THR A 110 9.85 15.28 5.27
CA THR A 110 8.65 14.61 5.76
C THR A 110 7.58 15.59 6.19
N ALA A 111 7.99 16.71 6.79
CA ALA A 111 7.05 17.69 7.33
C ALA A 111 6.08 18.20 6.26
N SER A 112 6.48 18.19 5.00
CA SER A 112 5.64 18.73 3.94
C SER A 112 4.47 17.81 3.58
N VAL A 113 4.53 16.54 3.96
CA VAL A 113 3.52 15.56 3.57
C VAL A 113 2.98 14.74 4.75
N ILE A 114 3.52 14.93 5.97
CA ILE A 114 3.17 14.07 7.10
C ILE A 114 1.68 14.13 7.46
N TYR A 115 1.02 15.23 7.15
CA TYR A 115 -0.38 15.42 7.49
C TYR A 115 -1.34 15.05 6.36
N ARG A 116 -0.84 14.48 5.26
CA ARG A 116 -1.70 13.95 4.23
C ARG A 116 -2.18 12.56 4.67
N ASP A 117 -3.47 12.32 4.62
CA ASP A 117 -4.05 11.07 5.13
C ASP A 117 -4.09 9.96 4.11
N ILE A 118 -3.96 10.28 2.83
CA ILE A 118 -4.14 9.32 1.75
C ILE A 118 -2.84 9.14 1.00
N ALA A 119 -2.42 7.89 0.83
CA ALA A 119 -1.16 7.55 0.16
C ALA A 119 -1.06 8.17 -1.23
N PHE A 120 -2.18 8.21 -1.96
CA PHE A 120 -2.24 8.85 -3.26
C PHE A 120 -1.83 10.31 -3.17
N GLU A 121 -2.32 11.03 -2.15
CA GLU A 121 -2.00 12.44 -1.96
C GLU A 121 -0.55 12.64 -1.53
N VAL A 122 -0.05 11.77 -0.66
CA VAL A 122 1.35 11.81 -0.26
C VAL A 122 2.23 11.67 -1.49
N TRP A 123 1.94 10.66 -2.31
CA TRP A 123 2.71 10.38 -3.51
C TRP A 123 2.70 11.55 -4.48
N ASN A 124 1.53 12.10 -4.76
CA ASN A 124 1.40 13.19 -5.72
C ASN A 124 2.04 14.48 -5.23
N THR A 125 1.98 14.75 -3.94
CA THR A 125 2.65 15.92 -3.38
C THR A 125 4.16 15.80 -3.56
N LEU A 126 4.72 14.63 -3.30
CA LEU A 126 6.16 14.42 -3.49
C LEU A 126 6.53 14.55 -4.96
N LYS A 127 5.70 14.00 -5.83
CA LYS A 127 5.95 14.07 -7.26
C LYS A 127 5.94 15.52 -7.75
N GLU A 128 4.95 16.30 -7.32
CA GLU A 128 4.85 17.69 -7.74
C GLU A 128 6.04 18.52 -7.27
N ARG A 129 6.49 18.27 -6.04
CA ARG A 129 7.55 19.09 -5.48
C ARG A 129 8.93 18.73 -5.99
N PHE A 130 9.19 17.44 -6.20
CA PHE A 130 10.55 16.99 -6.42
C PHE A 130 10.82 16.52 -7.84
N SER A 131 9.81 16.12 -8.60
CA SER A 131 10.04 15.78 -9.99
C SER A 131 10.36 17.02 -10.83
N GLN A 132 9.81 18.16 -10.47
CA GLN A 132 10.03 19.38 -11.20
C GLN A 132 11.28 20.13 -10.76
N ALA A 133 11.83 19.77 -9.61
CA ALA A 133 13.00 20.45 -9.08
C ALA A 133 14.21 20.32 -10.00
N ASN A 134 14.33 19.19 -10.66
CA ASN A 134 15.47 18.96 -11.56
C ASN A 134 15.29 19.61 -12.92
N GLY A 135 14.07 19.60 -13.44
CA GLY A 135 13.81 20.15 -14.76
C GLY A 135 14.12 21.61 -14.89
N PRO A 136 13.57 22.47 -14.03
CA PRO A 136 13.84 23.90 -14.12
C PRO A 136 15.31 24.25 -13.93
N ARG A 137 15.98 23.57 -13.01
CA ARG A 137 17.39 23.86 -12.80
C ARG A 137 18.23 23.52 -14.04
N ILE A 138 17.93 22.39 -14.64
CA ILE A 138 18.66 21.98 -15.83
C ILE A 138 18.44 22.98 -16.96
N SER A 139 17.23 23.44 -17.14
CA SER A 139 16.96 24.37 -18.22
C SER A 139 17.58 25.73 -18.00
N GLN A 140 17.88 26.08 -16.77
CA GLN A 140 18.53 27.34 -16.48
C GLN A 140 20.04 27.30 -16.64
N LEU A 141 20.57 26.11 -16.64
CA LEU A 141 22.01 26.00 -16.83
C LEU A 141 22.41 26.13 -18.29
#